data_0775311fade415b82338e214473c7b53
#
_entry.id   0775311fade415b82338e214473c7b53
#
_cell.length_a   1.000
_cell.length_b   1.000
_cell.length_c   1.000
_cell.angle_alpha   90.00
_cell.angle_beta   90.00
_cell.angle_gamma   90.00
#
_symmetry.space_group_name_H-M   'P 1'
#
loop_
_entity.id
_entity.type
_entity.pdbx_description
1 polymer ?
#
loop_
_entity_poly.entity_id
_entity_poly.type
_entity_poly.pdbx_seq_one_letter_code
_entity_poly.pdbx_strand_id
1 'polypeptide(L)'
;MCIRDRILTVNGKQVRITIPAGVADGQVIKLKGYGAEGVNGGPAGDLYITFVIAEDPVFKRLGDDLYIDVEVDLYSAVLGGEKVVDTLDGKVKLKIKPETQNGTKVRLKGKGFPVYKKEGQFGDLIVTYSVKIPTNLTDKQKELFRQLQSMN
;
A
#
# COMPACT_ATOMS: atom_id res chain seq x y z
N MET A 1 11.12 -6.04 -8.85
CA MET A 1 10.56 -7.07 -9.74
C MET A 1 9.75 -8.06 -8.91
N CYS A 2 8.45 -8.06 -9.05
CA CYS A 2 7.63 -9.03 -8.33
C CYS A 2 7.75 -10.39 -9.03
N ILE A 3 8.36 -11.35 -8.35
CA ILE A 3 8.41 -12.75 -8.84
C ILE A 3 6.99 -13.30 -8.69
N ARG A 4 6.30 -13.44 -9.80
CA ARG A 4 4.93 -13.95 -9.83
C ARG A 4 4.84 -15.45 -9.95
N ASP A 5 5.94 -16.09 -10.38
CA ASP A 5 5.97 -17.52 -10.55
C ASP A 5 6.36 -18.23 -9.26
N ARG A 6 5.63 -19.25 -8.91
CA ARG A 6 5.91 -20.12 -7.77
C ARG A 6 5.87 -21.57 -8.20
N ILE A 7 6.75 -22.36 -7.62
CA ILE A 7 6.76 -23.81 -7.80
C ILE A 7 6.20 -24.42 -6.53
N LEU A 8 5.13 -25.17 -6.67
CA LEU A 8 4.50 -25.89 -5.57
C LEU A 8 4.68 -27.39 -5.77
N THR A 9 4.89 -28.11 -4.68
CA THR A 9 4.87 -29.57 -4.69
C THR A 9 3.49 -30.04 -4.28
N VAL A 10 2.79 -30.68 -5.20
CA VAL A 10 1.45 -31.23 -4.98
C VAL A 10 1.46 -32.72 -5.30
N ASN A 11 1.14 -33.56 -4.31
CA ASN A 11 1.10 -35.02 -4.46
C ASN A 11 2.40 -35.59 -5.08
N GLY A 12 3.56 -35.09 -4.64
CA GLY A 12 4.86 -35.52 -5.16
C GLY A 12 5.25 -34.94 -6.52
N LYS A 13 4.40 -34.14 -7.13
CA LYS A 13 4.68 -33.48 -8.43
C LYS A 13 4.92 -32.00 -8.22
N GLN A 14 5.88 -31.45 -8.96
CA GLN A 14 6.12 -30.01 -8.98
C GLN A 14 5.20 -29.33 -9.98
N VAL A 15 4.50 -28.29 -9.53
CA VAL A 15 3.59 -27.50 -10.35
C VAL A 15 4.06 -26.06 -10.32
N ARG A 16 4.27 -25.47 -11.50
CA ARG A 16 4.59 -24.07 -11.64
C ARG A 16 3.32 -23.25 -11.84
N ILE A 17 3.11 -22.28 -10.97
CA ILE A 17 1.97 -21.37 -11.07
C ILE A 17 2.45 -19.93 -11.20
N THR A 18 1.71 -19.15 -11.97
CA THR A 18 1.91 -17.70 -12.05
C THR A 18 0.85 -17.02 -11.21
N ILE A 19 1.29 -16.24 -10.22
CA ILE A 19 0.38 -15.48 -9.36
C ILE A 19 -0.03 -14.20 -10.10
N PRO A 20 -1.33 -14.02 -10.42
CA PRO A 20 -1.77 -12.81 -11.08
C PRO A 20 -1.54 -11.57 -10.22
N ALA A 21 -1.17 -10.44 -10.85
CA ALA A 21 -1.07 -9.17 -10.15
C ALA A 21 -2.45 -8.73 -9.64
N GLY A 22 -2.50 -8.11 -8.46
CA GLY A 22 -3.74 -7.60 -7.89
C GLY A 22 -4.58 -8.64 -7.15
N VAL A 23 -4.03 -9.83 -6.90
CA VAL A 23 -4.73 -10.88 -6.13
C VAL A 23 -5.15 -10.33 -4.77
N ALA A 24 -6.42 -10.54 -4.39
CA ALA A 24 -6.96 -10.14 -3.11
C ALA A 24 -6.72 -11.21 -2.04
N ASP A 25 -6.68 -10.79 -0.77
CA ASP A 25 -6.65 -11.73 0.35
C ASP A 25 -7.89 -12.63 0.33
N GLY A 26 -7.69 -13.92 0.53
CA GLY A 26 -8.75 -14.90 0.48
C GLY A 26 -9.19 -15.31 -0.92
N GLN A 27 -8.59 -14.77 -1.97
CA GLN A 27 -8.93 -15.14 -3.34
C GLN A 27 -8.47 -16.57 -3.64
N VAL A 28 -9.34 -17.32 -4.31
CA VAL A 28 -9.10 -18.74 -4.65
C VAL A 28 -8.92 -18.88 -6.15
N ILE A 29 -7.88 -19.64 -6.55
CA ILE A 29 -7.74 -20.09 -7.93
C ILE A 29 -7.87 -21.61 -7.99
N LYS A 30 -8.35 -22.12 -9.11
CA LYS A 30 -8.56 -23.53 -9.37
C LYS A 30 -7.57 -24.03 -10.40
N LEU A 31 -6.83 -25.10 -10.05
CA LEU A 31 -5.95 -25.81 -10.98
C LEU A 31 -6.62 -27.14 -11.32
N LYS A 32 -7.18 -27.21 -12.50
CA LYS A 32 -7.90 -28.40 -12.98
C LYS A 32 -6.95 -29.59 -13.14
N GLY A 33 -7.31 -30.74 -12.56
CA GLY A 33 -6.55 -31.97 -12.69
C GLY A 33 -5.35 -32.10 -11.75
N TYR A 34 -5.09 -31.14 -10.87
CA TYR A 34 -3.96 -31.17 -9.93
C TYR A 34 -4.36 -31.55 -8.49
N GLY A 35 -5.60 -31.99 -8.28
CA GLY A 35 -6.07 -32.47 -6.98
C GLY A 35 -5.67 -33.90 -6.68
N ALA A 36 -6.42 -34.53 -5.78
CA ALA A 36 -6.20 -35.93 -5.42
C ALA A 36 -6.41 -36.86 -6.62
N GLU A 37 -5.66 -37.99 -6.64
CA GLU A 37 -5.85 -39.00 -7.67
C GLU A 37 -7.26 -39.58 -7.62
N GLY A 38 -7.81 -39.81 -8.82
CA GLY A 38 -9.11 -40.42 -8.95
C GLY A 38 -9.12 -41.88 -8.48
N VAL A 39 -10.31 -42.32 -8.04
CA VAL A 39 -10.52 -43.71 -7.61
C VAL A 39 -10.66 -44.60 -8.83
N ASN A 40 -10.03 -45.81 -8.81
CA ASN A 40 -10.12 -46.80 -9.87
C ASN A 40 -9.70 -46.30 -11.26
N GLY A 41 -8.62 -45.51 -11.34
CA GLY A 41 -8.13 -44.99 -12.61
C GLY A 41 -8.97 -43.83 -13.17
N GLY A 42 -9.87 -43.26 -12.38
CA GLY A 42 -10.62 -42.06 -12.76
C GLY A 42 -9.73 -40.83 -12.85
N PRO A 43 -10.26 -39.73 -13.42
CA PRO A 43 -9.51 -38.46 -13.51
C PRO A 43 -9.22 -37.88 -12.16
N ALA A 44 -8.05 -37.21 -12.02
CA ALA A 44 -7.70 -36.49 -10.81
C ALA A 44 -8.66 -35.32 -10.58
N GLY A 45 -8.93 -35.04 -9.30
CA GLY A 45 -9.71 -33.87 -8.89
C GLY A 45 -8.95 -32.57 -9.20
N ASP A 46 -9.53 -31.46 -8.75
CA ASP A 46 -8.95 -30.12 -8.94
C ASP A 46 -8.26 -29.65 -7.65
N LEU A 47 -7.25 -28.82 -7.82
CA LEU A 47 -6.57 -28.16 -6.71
C LEU A 47 -7.09 -26.71 -6.58
N TYR A 48 -7.48 -26.35 -5.36
CA TYR A 48 -7.87 -24.98 -5.03
C TYR A 48 -6.76 -24.33 -4.19
N ILE A 49 -6.29 -23.18 -4.64
CA ILE A 49 -5.25 -22.43 -3.95
C ILE A 49 -5.88 -21.13 -3.45
N THR A 50 -5.83 -20.94 -2.13
CA THR A 50 -6.28 -19.71 -1.48
C THR A 50 -5.08 -18.83 -1.19
N PHE A 51 -5.12 -17.58 -1.63
CA PHE A 51 -4.06 -16.62 -1.37
C PHE A 51 -4.30 -15.92 -0.04
N VAL A 52 -3.26 -15.90 0.77
CA VAL A 52 -3.22 -15.14 2.02
C VAL A 52 -2.25 -13.99 1.82
N ILE A 53 -2.76 -12.78 1.85
CA ILE A 53 -1.96 -11.57 1.67
C ILE A 53 -1.60 -11.02 3.04
N ALA A 54 -0.31 -10.96 3.33
CA ALA A 54 0.17 -10.36 4.57
C ALA A 54 -0.13 -8.86 4.59
N GLU A 55 -0.51 -8.36 5.77
CA GLU A 55 -0.69 -6.92 5.96
C GLU A 55 0.66 -6.22 5.92
N ASP A 56 0.71 -5.10 5.21
CA ASP A 56 1.88 -4.23 5.18
C ASP A 56 1.79 -3.23 6.34
N PRO A 57 2.88 -3.00 7.11
CA PRO A 57 2.86 -2.06 8.22
C PRO A 57 2.73 -0.60 7.78
N VAL A 58 3.05 -0.28 6.55
CA VAL A 58 3.04 1.09 6.02
C VAL A 58 1.80 1.34 5.17
N PHE A 59 1.46 0.42 4.27
CA PHE A 59 0.35 0.58 3.35
C PHE A 59 -0.85 -0.24 3.80
N LYS A 60 -1.98 0.45 3.98
CA LYS A 60 -3.25 -0.22 4.19
C LYS A 60 -3.97 -0.36 2.85
N ARG A 61 -4.30 -1.57 2.48
CA ARG A 61 -5.01 -1.86 1.23
C ARG A 61 -6.51 -1.91 1.46
N LEU A 62 -7.24 -1.23 0.57
CA LEU A 62 -8.70 -1.34 0.49
C LEU A 62 -9.10 -1.47 -0.98
N GLY A 63 -9.42 -2.70 -1.41
CA GLY A 63 -9.60 -2.99 -2.83
C GLY A 63 -8.28 -2.82 -3.59
N ASP A 64 -8.27 -1.95 -4.59
CA ASP A 64 -7.08 -1.62 -5.36
C ASP A 64 -6.40 -0.33 -4.89
N ASP A 65 -6.99 0.35 -3.93
CA ASP A 65 -6.43 1.58 -3.38
C ASP A 65 -5.56 1.27 -2.16
N LEU A 66 -4.52 2.07 -2.01
CA LEU A 66 -3.62 2.02 -0.86
C LEU A 66 -3.77 3.30 -0.05
N TYR A 67 -3.65 3.15 1.27
CA TYR A 67 -3.73 4.26 2.22
C TYR A 67 -2.44 4.32 3.02
N ILE A 68 -1.88 5.51 3.16
CA ILE A 68 -0.67 5.75 3.93
C ILE A 68 -0.81 7.05 4.72
N ASP A 69 -0.30 7.04 5.94
CA ASP A 69 -0.16 8.25 6.77
C ASP A 69 1.26 8.77 6.62
N VAL A 70 1.39 10.05 6.32
CA VAL A 70 2.68 10.72 6.16
C VAL A 70 2.78 11.83 7.20
N GLU A 71 3.84 11.77 8.00
CA GLU A 71 4.12 12.78 9.01
C GLU A 71 4.68 14.04 8.35
N VAL A 72 4.11 15.17 8.69
CA VAL A 72 4.54 16.50 8.22
C VAL A 72 4.81 17.36 9.44
N ASP A 73 5.97 18.01 9.49
CA ASP A 73 6.25 18.93 10.58
C ASP A 73 5.38 20.19 10.49
N LEU A 74 5.15 20.81 11.65
CA LEU A 74 4.29 21.99 11.74
C LEU A 74 4.74 23.11 10.79
N TYR A 75 6.05 23.32 10.68
CA TYR A 75 6.59 24.43 9.87
C TYR A 75 6.31 24.21 8.38
N SER A 76 6.48 23.01 7.89
CA SER A 76 6.15 22.65 6.48
C SER A 76 4.65 22.74 6.24
N ALA A 77 3.83 22.35 7.21
CA ALA A 77 2.37 22.48 7.09
C ALA A 77 1.92 23.92 6.99
N VAL A 78 2.52 24.81 7.78
CA VAL A 78 2.15 26.24 7.82
C VAL A 78 2.73 27.02 6.64
N LEU A 79 4.00 26.81 6.36
CA LEU A 79 4.73 27.62 5.37
C LEU A 79 4.77 27.00 3.98
N GLY A 80 4.42 25.74 3.87
CA GLY A 80 4.58 24.96 2.66
C GLY A 80 5.97 24.31 2.59
N GLY A 81 6.09 23.33 1.75
CA GLY A 81 7.34 22.59 1.58
C GLY A 81 7.15 21.40 0.65
N GLU A 82 8.05 20.45 0.77
CA GLU A 82 8.03 19.23 -0.02
C GLU A 82 8.25 18.02 0.87
N LYS A 83 7.62 16.91 0.53
CA LYS A 83 7.80 15.64 1.21
C LYS A 83 7.98 14.53 0.19
N VAL A 84 9.00 13.70 0.38
CA VAL A 84 9.20 12.50 -0.43
C VAL A 84 8.45 11.35 0.20
N VAL A 85 7.63 10.68 -0.58
CA VAL A 85 6.81 9.54 -0.15
C VAL A 85 7.20 8.32 -0.95
N ASP A 86 7.43 7.21 -0.26
CA ASP A 86 7.67 5.93 -0.91
C ASP A 86 6.36 5.35 -1.43
N THR A 87 6.38 4.95 -2.70
CA THR A 87 5.27 4.22 -3.33
C THR A 87 5.74 2.81 -3.69
N LEU A 88 4.84 1.97 -4.18
CA LEU A 88 5.20 0.62 -4.60
C LEU A 88 6.16 0.59 -5.79
N ASP A 89 6.16 1.61 -6.62
CA ASP A 89 7.00 1.70 -7.82
C ASP A 89 8.06 2.81 -7.77
N GLY A 90 8.38 3.29 -6.58
CA GLY A 90 9.44 4.28 -6.39
C GLY A 90 9.03 5.42 -5.46
N LYS A 91 9.80 6.49 -5.50
CA LYS A 91 9.59 7.67 -4.65
C LYS A 91 8.87 8.76 -5.43
N VAL A 92 7.93 9.40 -4.77
CA VAL A 92 7.20 10.55 -5.30
C VAL A 92 7.40 11.75 -4.39
N LYS A 93 7.68 12.90 -4.99
CA LYS A 93 7.83 14.15 -4.28
C LYS A 93 6.48 14.87 -4.23
N LEU A 94 5.97 15.09 -3.03
CA LEU A 94 4.72 15.80 -2.83
C LEU A 94 4.98 17.24 -2.42
N LYS A 95 4.32 18.15 -3.07
CA LYS A 95 4.35 19.56 -2.69
C LYS A 95 3.28 19.81 -1.64
N ILE A 96 3.72 20.30 -0.47
CA ILE A 96 2.84 20.66 0.63
C ILE A 96 2.49 22.14 0.48
N LYS A 97 1.20 22.43 0.33
CA LYS A 97 0.72 23.80 0.23
C LYS A 97 0.81 24.48 1.59
N PRO A 98 1.07 25.81 1.63
CA PRO A 98 0.98 26.57 2.88
C PRO A 98 -0.39 26.39 3.56
N GLU A 99 -0.41 26.43 4.88
CA GLU A 99 -1.64 26.31 5.69
C GLU A 99 -2.35 24.95 5.53
N THR A 100 -1.59 23.90 5.27
CA THR A 100 -2.12 22.54 5.21
C THR A 100 -2.56 22.08 6.59
N GLN A 101 -3.79 21.60 6.68
CA GLN A 101 -4.37 21.15 7.94
C GLN A 101 -4.06 19.68 8.22
N ASN A 102 -4.06 19.31 9.50
CA ASN A 102 -3.95 17.92 9.91
C ASN A 102 -5.10 17.09 9.32
N GLY A 103 -4.79 15.91 8.84
CA GLY A 103 -5.79 15.03 8.23
C GLY A 103 -6.10 15.32 6.76
N THR A 104 -5.41 16.27 6.15
CA THR A 104 -5.55 16.56 4.73
C THR A 104 -5.16 15.33 3.90
N LYS A 105 -6.01 14.97 2.94
CA LYS A 105 -5.78 13.82 2.08
C LYS A 105 -5.40 14.26 0.68
N VAL A 106 -4.42 13.57 0.12
CA VAL A 106 -3.95 13.76 -1.26
C VAL A 106 -4.05 12.44 -1.99
N ARG A 107 -4.68 12.44 -3.15
CA ARG A 107 -4.79 11.26 -4.00
C ARG A 107 -3.70 11.27 -5.07
N LEU A 108 -2.91 10.21 -5.09
CA LEU A 108 -1.93 9.97 -6.14
C LEU A 108 -2.51 8.93 -7.09
N LYS A 109 -3.00 9.40 -8.21
CA LYS A 109 -3.68 8.57 -9.20
C LYS A 109 -2.70 7.55 -9.81
N GLY A 110 -3.15 6.28 -9.87
CA GLY A 110 -2.37 5.21 -10.46
C GLY A 110 -1.19 4.71 -9.62
N LYS A 111 -1.05 5.14 -8.37
CA LYS A 111 0.02 4.71 -7.46
C LYS A 111 -0.43 3.69 -6.41
N GLY A 112 -1.62 3.13 -6.57
CA GLY A 112 -2.16 2.09 -5.72
C GLY A 112 -1.70 0.70 -6.10
N PHE A 113 -2.52 -0.28 -5.77
CA PHE A 113 -2.26 -1.69 -6.04
C PHE A 113 -2.67 -2.07 -7.46
N PRO A 114 -1.97 -3.03 -8.10
CA PRO A 114 -2.38 -3.50 -9.43
C PRO A 114 -3.81 -4.03 -9.44
N VAL A 115 -4.55 -3.73 -10.49
CA VAL A 115 -5.91 -4.24 -10.66
C VAL A 115 -5.84 -5.67 -11.19
N TYR A 116 -6.57 -6.59 -10.56
CA TYR A 116 -6.59 -7.99 -10.92
C TYR A 116 -7.07 -8.21 -12.36
N LYS A 117 -6.33 -9.01 -13.12
CA LYS A 117 -6.60 -9.32 -14.54
C LYS A 117 -6.68 -8.12 -15.49
N LYS A 118 -6.21 -6.95 -15.05
CA LYS A 118 -6.16 -5.75 -15.89
C LYS A 118 -4.72 -5.23 -15.93
N GLU A 119 -3.94 -5.77 -16.85
CA GLU A 119 -2.54 -5.40 -17.00
C GLU A 119 -2.37 -3.89 -17.24
N GLY A 120 -1.42 -3.29 -16.54
CA GLY A 120 -1.14 -1.86 -16.65
C GLY A 120 -2.12 -0.93 -15.94
N GLN A 121 -3.15 -1.48 -15.27
CA GLN A 121 -4.08 -0.67 -14.47
C GLN A 121 -3.76 -0.80 -12.98
N PHE A 122 -3.81 0.33 -12.30
CA PHE A 122 -3.52 0.45 -10.87
C PHE A 122 -4.61 1.28 -10.19
N GLY A 123 -4.91 0.95 -8.94
CA GLY A 123 -5.69 1.84 -8.09
C GLY A 123 -4.92 3.09 -7.70
N ASP A 124 -5.39 3.80 -6.70
CA ASP A 124 -4.80 5.07 -6.28
C ASP A 124 -4.12 4.92 -4.91
N LEU A 125 -3.15 5.78 -4.63
CA LEU A 125 -2.56 5.92 -3.30
C LEU A 125 -3.16 7.17 -2.65
N ILE A 126 -3.79 6.98 -1.50
CA ILE A 126 -4.35 8.07 -0.71
C ILE A 126 -3.40 8.36 0.45
N VAL A 127 -2.80 9.54 0.43
CA VAL A 127 -1.89 10.02 1.46
C VAL A 127 -2.66 10.91 2.42
N THR A 128 -2.61 10.59 3.71
CA THR A 128 -3.17 11.42 4.77
C THR A 128 -2.03 12.10 5.51
N TYR A 129 -2.04 13.42 5.55
CA TYR A 129 -1.03 14.19 6.30
C TYR A 129 -1.34 14.18 7.78
N SER A 130 -0.36 13.77 8.57
CA SER A 130 -0.38 13.87 10.03
C SER A 130 0.59 14.97 10.45
N VAL A 131 0.07 16.08 10.91
CA VAL A 131 0.88 17.23 11.31
C VAL A 131 1.42 16.98 12.71
N LYS A 132 2.74 17.01 12.84
CA LYS A 132 3.42 16.83 14.12
C LYS A 132 3.73 18.19 14.77
N ILE A 133 3.24 18.37 15.97
CA ILE A 133 3.57 19.53 16.77
C ILE A 133 4.99 19.37 17.31
N PRO A 134 5.86 20.39 17.17
CA PRO A 134 7.23 20.29 17.66
C PRO A 134 7.29 20.18 19.18
N THR A 135 8.27 19.41 19.65
CA THR A 135 8.54 19.21 21.07
C THR A 135 9.97 19.66 21.39
N ASN A 136 10.30 19.72 22.67
CA ASN A 136 11.64 20.16 23.14
C ASN A 136 12.04 21.52 22.60
N LEU A 137 11.10 22.46 22.67
CA LEU A 137 11.31 23.82 22.18
C LEU A 137 12.30 24.58 23.09
N THR A 138 13.19 25.36 22.45
CA THR A 138 14.03 26.32 23.17
C THR A 138 13.20 27.49 23.70
N ASP A 139 13.75 28.24 24.65
CA ASP A 139 13.07 29.42 25.18
C ASP A 139 12.78 30.45 24.10
N LYS A 140 13.70 30.63 23.16
CA LYS A 140 13.52 31.52 22.01
C LYS A 140 12.39 31.04 21.10
N GLN A 141 12.29 29.75 20.84
CA GLN A 141 11.23 29.17 20.03
C GLN A 141 9.85 29.38 20.71
N LYS A 142 9.78 29.16 22.01
CA LYS A 142 8.54 29.41 22.78
C LYS A 142 8.15 30.88 22.72
N GLU A 143 9.10 31.81 22.81
CA GLU A 143 8.85 33.22 22.70
C GLU A 143 8.28 33.61 21.34
N LEU A 144 8.82 33.06 20.27
CA LEU A 144 8.30 33.26 18.92
C LEU A 144 6.87 32.77 18.78
N PHE A 145 6.56 31.61 19.38
CA PHE A 145 5.18 31.10 19.40
C PHE A 145 4.24 32.01 20.20
N ARG A 146 4.68 32.58 21.33
CA ARG A 146 3.90 33.53 22.08
C ARG A 146 3.61 34.79 21.27
N GLN A 147 4.59 35.28 20.52
CA GLN A 147 4.40 36.42 19.62
C GLN A 147 3.35 36.09 18.54
N LEU A 148 3.41 34.92 17.94
CA LEU A 148 2.39 34.48 16.99
C LEU A 148 1.01 34.38 17.64
N GLN A 149 0.94 33.84 18.84
CA GLN A 149 -0.31 33.72 19.59
C GLN A 149 -0.95 35.09 19.85
N SER A 150 -0.13 36.09 20.16
CA SER A 150 -0.60 37.44 20.44
C SER A 150 -1.14 38.18 19.21
N MET A 151 -0.83 37.70 18.02
CA MET A 151 -1.33 38.24 16.75
C MET A 151 -2.75 37.78 16.40
N ASN A 152 -3.23 36.76 17.07
CA ASN A 152 -4.56 36.19 16.84
C ASN A 152 -5.62 36.91 17.68
#